data_cb7015b362d8b5c58c552bfb4912aadb
#
_entry.id   cb7015b362d8b5c58c552bfb4912aadb
#
_cell.length_a   1.000
_cell.length_b   1.000
_cell.length_c   1.000
_cell.angle_alpha   90.00
_cell.angle_beta   90.00
_cell.angle_gamma   90.00
#
_symmetry.space_group_name_H-M   'P 1'
#
loop_
_entity.id
_entity.type
_entity.pdbx_description
1 polymer ?
#
loop_
_entity_poly.entity_id
_entity_poly.type
_entity_poly.pdbx_seq_one_letter_code
_entity_poly.pdbx_strand_id
1 'polypeptide(L)'
;MKIQLSDHFDYKRLLRFAFPSICMMIFTSIYSVVDGFFVSNFVGKIPFAAVNFIMPILMIVGAVGTVFGTGGSALVAKTLGEGDHEKANRLFTLFIILPAVIGLVTTVIGEMVLPDIAALMGAEGEMLENCIRYGRISLLTMAPFMMQYAYQSFFVTAEKPQLGFIFTVGAGVCNIVLDALFIVVFGWGIEGAALATGISEVFGGIAPCIYFARKNTSLLRLGKTYVDGPSILKAATNGMSEFVSTISMSVVGMLYNIQLLKYAGEDGVAAYGVIMYVNFMFIAIFIGYAVGTAPVIAYHFGAENHIELKSLLRKSTVIIGMFAIALFAVAELLAGPVADIFVGYAADLRAMTVEGFRIYSVSFLMCGFCIFGSSFFTALNNGLISATISFMRTLIFELGAVLLLPLILGLTGIWCSIIVAEASSLVLTAVFIIAKKNKYHYL
;
A
#
# COMPACT_ATOMS: atom_id res chain seq x y z
N MET A 1 -15.76 -19.69 -16.03
CA MET A 1 -16.89 -18.94 -15.47
C MET A 1 -16.38 -17.62 -14.92
N LYS A 2 -17.02 -16.51 -15.28
CA LYS A 2 -16.70 -15.19 -14.72
C LYS A 2 -17.20 -15.17 -13.26
N ILE A 3 -16.35 -14.77 -12.32
CA ILE A 3 -16.74 -14.65 -10.91
C ILE A 3 -17.35 -13.26 -10.71
N GLN A 4 -18.55 -13.20 -10.12
CA GLN A 4 -19.28 -11.96 -9.83
C GLN A 4 -19.25 -11.66 -8.32
N LEU A 5 -19.42 -10.38 -7.93
CA LEU A 5 -19.48 -9.99 -6.53
C LEU A 5 -20.64 -10.63 -5.78
N SER A 6 -21.75 -10.90 -6.51
CA SER A 6 -22.97 -11.52 -5.96
C SER A 6 -22.88 -13.05 -5.78
N ASP A 7 -21.82 -13.68 -6.26
CA ASP A 7 -21.67 -15.14 -6.18
C ASP A 7 -21.46 -15.62 -4.74
N HIS A 8 -21.80 -16.89 -4.48
CA HIS A 8 -21.31 -17.58 -3.28
C HIS A 8 -19.82 -17.89 -3.43
N PHE A 9 -19.01 -17.53 -2.41
CA PHE A 9 -17.57 -17.72 -2.41
C PHE A 9 -17.17 -18.91 -1.54
N ASP A 10 -16.73 -20.02 -2.19
CA ASP A 10 -15.93 -21.04 -1.54
C ASP A 10 -14.45 -20.60 -1.43
N TYR A 11 -13.59 -21.36 -0.76
CA TYR A 11 -12.17 -21.04 -0.59
C TYR A 11 -11.45 -20.86 -1.93
N LYS A 12 -11.71 -21.73 -2.90
CA LYS A 12 -11.07 -21.73 -4.22
C LYS A 12 -11.49 -20.50 -5.02
N ARG A 13 -12.77 -20.16 -4.98
CA ARG A 13 -13.35 -19.00 -5.69
C ARG A 13 -12.85 -17.69 -5.12
N LEU A 14 -12.78 -17.60 -3.78
CA LEU A 14 -12.27 -16.42 -3.07
C LEU A 14 -10.79 -16.18 -3.38
N LEU A 15 -9.96 -17.22 -3.29
CA LEU A 15 -8.55 -17.14 -3.67
C LEU A 15 -8.37 -16.78 -5.15
N ARG A 16 -9.13 -17.41 -6.05
CA ARG A 16 -9.05 -17.11 -7.48
C ARG A 16 -9.45 -15.69 -7.82
N PHE A 17 -10.40 -15.12 -7.08
CA PHE A 17 -10.82 -13.73 -7.26
C PHE A 17 -9.78 -12.73 -6.71
N ALA A 18 -9.21 -13.01 -5.54
CA ALA A 18 -8.20 -12.17 -4.92
C ALA A 18 -6.80 -12.30 -5.54
N PHE A 19 -6.49 -13.43 -6.20
CA PHE A 19 -5.16 -13.74 -6.71
C PHE A 19 -4.57 -12.68 -7.64
N PRO A 20 -5.30 -12.08 -8.61
CA PRO A 20 -4.76 -11.00 -9.43
C PRO A 20 -4.36 -9.77 -8.61
N SER A 21 -5.10 -9.46 -7.54
CA SER A 21 -4.77 -8.34 -6.64
C SER A 21 -3.52 -8.64 -5.81
N ILE A 22 -3.34 -9.88 -5.37
CA ILE A 22 -2.12 -10.33 -4.68
C ILE A 22 -0.92 -10.18 -5.61
N CYS A 23 -1.01 -10.71 -6.83
CA CYS A 23 0.05 -10.59 -7.83
C CYS A 23 0.36 -9.13 -8.19
N MET A 24 -0.67 -8.28 -8.27
CA MET A 24 -0.52 -6.85 -8.52
C MET A 24 0.32 -6.18 -7.42
N MET A 25 0.02 -6.44 -6.14
CA MET A 25 0.75 -5.84 -5.02
C MET A 25 2.19 -6.35 -4.92
N ILE A 26 2.42 -7.65 -5.13
CA ILE A 26 3.78 -8.21 -5.20
C ILE A 26 4.58 -7.56 -6.32
N PHE A 27 4.00 -7.45 -7.51
CA PHE A 27 4.67 -6.84 -8.66
C PHE A 27 5.00 -5.37 -8.40
N THR A 28 4.08 -4.62 -7.77
CA THR A 28 4.31 -3.22 -7.37
C THR A 28 5.52 -3.10 -6.43
N SER A 29 5.66 -4.02 -5.47
CA SER A 29 6.81 -4.04 -4.56
C SER A 29 8.12 -4.32 -5.30
N ILE A 30 8.11 -5.24 -6.27
CA ILE A 30 9.29 -5.62 -7.04
C ILE A 30 9.74 -4.48 -7.95
N TYR A 31 8.84 -3.87 -8.72
CA TYR A 31 9.25 -2.84 -9.67
C TYR A 31 9.79 -1.59 -8.97
N SER A 32 9.31 -1.25 -7.79
CA SER A 32 9.86 -0.14 -6.98
C SER A 32 11.32 -0.38 -6.59
N VAL A 33 11.70 -1.63 -6.32
CA VAL A 33 13.09 -2.01 -6.05
C VAL A 33 13.94 -1.88 -7.32
N VAL A 34 13.39 -2.26 -8.47
CA VAL A 34 14.09 -2.18 -9.78
C VAL A 34 14.33 -0.72 -10.17
N ASP A 35 13.35 0.17 -10.00
CA ASP A 35 13.51 1.62 -10.22
C ASP A 35 14.67 2.18 -9.37
N GLY A 36 14.66 1.89 -8.06
CA GLY A 36 15.76 2.27 -7.16
C GLY A 36 17.13 1.72 -7.60
N PHE A 37 17.18 0.52 -8.16
CA PHE A 37 18.40 -0.09 -8.69
C PHE A 37 18.94 0.72 -9.88
N PHE A 38 18.09 1.15 -10.82
CA PHE A 38 18.54 1.97 -11.95
C PHE A 38 19.11 3.30 -11.48
N VAL A 39 18.42 4.00 -10.59
CA VAL A 39 18.90 5.30 -10.07
C VAL A 39 20.22 5.12 -9.31
N SER A 40 20.31 4.15 -8.43
CA SER A 40 21.49 3.92 -7.61
C SER A 40 22.74 3.58 -8.44
N ASN A 41 22.60 2.72 -9.44
CA ASN A 41 23.75 2.17 -10.19
C ASN A 41 24.15 3.01 -11.40
N PHE A 42 23.24 3.76 -12.01
CA PHE A 42 23.52 4.45 -13.26
C PHE A 42 23.44 5.98 -13.17
N VAL A 43 22.76 6.53 -12.14
CA VAL A 43 22.68 8.00 -11.96
C VAL A 43 23.70 8.46 -10.92
N GLY A 44 23.79 7.75 -9.80
CA GLY A 44 24.80 8.01 -8.78
C GLY A 44 24.24 8.16 -7.36
N LYS A 45 25.17 8.28 -6.39
CA LYS A 45 24.84 8.27 -4.96
C LYS A 45 24.01 9.47 -4.51
N ILE A 46 24.36 10.69 -4.91
CA ILE A 46 23.66 11.92 -4.49
C ILE A 46 22.26 11.97 -5.11
N PRO A 47 22.03 11.75 -6.41
CA PRO A 47 20.70 11.63 -6.98
C PRO A 47 19.84 10.54 -6.33
N PHE A 48 20.39 9.37 -6.06
CA PHE A 48 19.67 8.29 -5.36
C PHE A 48 19.25 8.72 -3.94
N ALA A 49 20.14 9.39 -3.20
CA ALA A 49 19.80 9.95 -1.90
C ALA A 49 18.67 10.99 -2.01
N ALA A 50 18.72 11.87 -3.02
CA ALA A 50 17.71 12.89 -3.25
C ALA A 50 16.33 12.29 -3.56
N VAL A 51 16.26 11.24 -4.40
CA VAL A 51 15.01 10.52 -4.66
C VAL A 51 14.43 9.94 -3.36
N ASN A 52 15.24 9.21 -2.59
CA ASN A 52 14.78 8.63 -1.32
C ASN A 52 14.35 9.70 -0.30
N PHE A 53 14.92 10.90 -0.36
CA PHE A 53 14.61 11.99 0.54
C PHE A 53 13.26 12.65 0.22
N ILE A 54 12.94 12.85 -1.08
CA ILE A 54 11.72 13.51 -1.49
C ILE A 54 10.51 12.54 -1.64
N MET A 55 10.76 11.26 -1.90
CA MET A 55 9.73 10.24 -2.10
C MET A 55 8.68 10.16 -0.98
N PRO A 56 9.02 10.19 0.32
CA PRO A 56 8.01 10.15 1.37
C PRO A 56 6.95 11.25 1.25
N ILE A 57 7.35 12.47 0.85
CA ILE A 57 6.40 13.56 0.66
C ILE A 57 5.47 13.27 -0.52
N LEU A 58 6.04 12.85 -1.66
CA LEU A 58 5.26 12.51 -2.84
C LEU A 58 4.28 11.38 -2.55
N MET A 59 4.70 10.35 -1.77
CA MET A 59 3.86 9.24 -1.35
C MET A 59 2.73 9.67 -0.40
N ILE A 60 3.01 10.54 0.58
CA ILE A 60 1.99 11.06 1.50
C ILE A 60 0.92 11.83 0.71
N VAL A 61 1.33 12.67 -0.21
CA VAL A 61 0.41 13.43 -1.05
C VAL A 61 -0.35 12.50 -2.00
N GLY A 62 0.34 11.56 -2.63
CA GLY A 62 -0.24 10.55 -3.51
C GLY A 62 -1.22 9.58 -2.82
N ALA A 63 -1.08 9.41 -1.50
CA ALA A 63 -1.97 8.55 -0.70
C ALA A 63 -3.44 8.99 -0.75
N VAL A 64 -3.75 10.21 -1.17
CA VAL A 64 -5.12 10.64 -1.48
C VAL A 64 -5.78 9.73 -2.53
N GLY A 65 -5.02 9.23 -3.50
CA GLY A 65 -5.49 8.24 -4.48
C GLY A 65 -5.94 6.94 -3.80
N THR A 66 -5.17 6.43 -2.84
CA THR A 66 -5.54 5.22 -2.07
C THR A 66 -6.75 5.47 -1.17
N VAL A 67 -6.86 6.65 -0.56
CA VAL A 67 -8.02 7.02 0.28
C VAL A 67 -9.33 6.90 -0.51
N PHE A 68 -9.41 7.53 -1.68
CA PHE A 68 -10.61 7.45 -2.52
C PHE A 68 -10.70 6.11 -3.27
N GLY A 69 -9.59 5.43 -3.51
CA GLY A 69 -9.55 4.07 -4.05
C GLY A 69 -10.19 3.07 -3.09
N THR A 70 -9.66 2.88 -1.90
CA THR A 70 -10.15 1.89 -0.94
C THR A 70 -11.46 2.30 -0.29
N GLY A 71 -11.55 3.54 0.20
CA GLY A 71 -12.75 4.04 0.85
C GLY A 71 -13.92 4.25 -0.11
N GLY A 72 -13.63 4.76 -1.32
CA GLY A 72 -14.63 4.94 -2.39
C GLY A 72 -15.10 3.62 -2.97
N SER A 73 -14.20 2.67 -3.23
CA SER A 73 -14.56 1.34 -3.75
C SER A 73 -15.45 0.57 -2.78
N ALA A 74 -15.20 0.66 -1.47
CA ALA A 74 -16.07 0.07 -0.45
C ALA A 74 -17.49 0.67 -0.47
N LEU A 75 -17.60 1.99 -0.62
CA LEU A 75 -18.90 2.65 -0.72
C LEU A 75 -19.63 2.30 -2.02
N VAL A 76 -18.92 2.27 -3.15
CA VAL A 76 -19.49 1.88 -4.45
C VAL A 76 -19.92 0.42 -4.46
N ALA A 77 -19.10 -0.50 -3.93
CA ALA A 77 -19.44 -1.92 -3.85
C ALA A 77 -20.67 -2.16 -2.96
N LYS A 78 -20.78 -1.45 -1.83
CA LYS A 78 -21.96 -1.47 -0.99
C LYS A 78 -23.20 -1.00 -1.75
N THR A 79 -23.12 0.13 -2.47
CA THR A 79 -24.23 0.68 -3.27
C THR A 79 -24.65 -0.28 -4.40
N LEU A 80 -23.70 -1.02 -5.00
CA LEU A 80 -24.01 -2.10 -5.95
C LEU A 80 -24.78 -3.23 -5.26
N GLY A 81 -24.41 -3.60 -4.03
CA GLY A 81 -25.12 -4.60 -3.23
C GLY A 81 -26.54 -4.17 -2.86
N GLU A 82 -26.76 -2.88 -2.63
CA GLU A 82 -28.09 -2.27 -2.44
C GLU A 82 -28.96 -2.27 -3.71
N GLY A 83 -28.37 -2.61 -4.88
CA GLY A 83 -29.06 -2.67 -6.18
C GLY A 83 -29.11 -1.34 -6.94
N ASP A 84 -28.54 -0.26 -6.42
CA ASP A 84 -28.53 1.06 -7.06
C ASP A 84 -27.32 1.25 -7.97
N HIS A 85 -27.36 0.62 -9.15
CA HIS A 85 -26.28 0.69 -10.14
C HIS A 85 -26.04 2.11 -10.69
N GLU A 86 -27.06 2.94 -10.76
CA GLU A 86 -26.91 4.30 -11.27
C GLU A 86 -26.13 5.16 -10.28
N LYS A 87 -26.50 5.12 -9.01
CA LYS A 87 -25.77 5.80 -7.94
C LYS A 87 -24.33 5.28 -7.82
N ALA A 88 -24.12 3.97 -7.92
CA ALA A 88 -22.80 3.38 -7.90
C ALA A 88 -21.89 3.94 -9.01
N ASN A 89 -22.38 4.06 -10.25
CA ASN A 89 -21.62 4.66 -11.35
C ASN A 89 -21.34 6.15 -11.16
N ARG A 90 -22.31 6.90 -10.58
CA ARG A 90 -22.10 8.31 -10.23
C ARG A 90 -21.01 8.49 -9.17
N LEU A 91 -21.06 7.68 -8.11
CA LEU A 91 -20.05 7.69 -7.04
C LEU A 91 -18.67 7.25 -7.59
N PHE A 92 -18.61 6.20 -8.40
CA PHE A 92 -17.38 5.79 -9.06
C PHE A 92 -16.76 6.94 -9.84
N THR A 93 -17.55 7.61 -10.68
CA THR A 93 -17.08 8.75 -11.48
C THR A 93 -16.57 9.88 -10.57
N LEU A 94 -17.29 10.20 -9.49
CA LEU A 94 -16.89 11.21 -8.52
C LEU A 94 -15.53 10.86 -7.87
N PHE A 95 -15.35 9.60 -7.45
CA PHE A 95 -14.13 9.15 -6.77
C PHE A 95 -12.93 8.91 -7.70
N ILE A 96 -13.11 9.04 -9.01
CA ILE A 96 -12.02 9.17 -9.97
C ILE A 96 -11.69 10.64 -10.26
N ILE A 97 -12.71 11.49 -10.38
CA ILE A 97 -12.50 12.92 -10.63
C ILE A 97 -11.83 13.62 -9.43
N LEU A 98 -12.21 13.25 -8.20
CA LEU A 98 -11.65 13.88 -7.00
C LEU A 98 -10.13 13.75 -6.89
N PRO A 99 -9.54 12.53 -6.97
CA PRO A 99 -8.08 12.38 -6.98
C PRO A 99 -7.43 13.14 -8.14
N ALA A 100 -8.07 13.16 -9.32
CA ALA A 100 -7.54 13.90 -10.48
C ALA A 100 -7.49 15.40 -10.19
N VAL A 101 -8.57 16.00 -9.67
CA VAL A 101 -8.63 17.43 -9.33
C VAL A 101 -7.66 17.76 -8.19
N ILE A 102 -7.64 16.94 -7.13
CA ILE A 102 -6.70 17.14 -6.01
C ILE A 102 -5.26 17.04 -6.50
N GLY A 103 -4.95 16.06 -7.36
CA GLY A 103 -3.64 15.92 -7.96
C GLY A 103 -3.21 17.14 -8.78
N LEU A 104 -4.12 17.71 -9.60
CA LEU A 104 -3.85 18.95 -10.34
C LEU A 104 -3.61 20.16 -9.40
N VAL A 105 -4.44 20.29 -8.37
CA VAL A 105 -4.23 21.34 -7.36
C VAL A 105 -2.90 21.17 -6.64
N THR A 106 -2.57 19.93 -6.27
CA THR A 106 -1.30 19.59 -5.64
C THR A 106 -0.11 19.88 -6.55
N THR A 107 -0.23 19.61 -7.86
CA THR A 107 0.81 19.99 -8.84
C THR A 107 1.07 21.51 -8.78
N VAL A 108 0.01 22.32 -8.88
CA VAL A 108 0.18 23.79 -8.87
C VAL A 108 0.79 24.30 -7.57
N ILE A 109 0.28 23.84 -6.42
CA ILE A 109 0.79 24.26 -5.11
C ILE A 109 2.20 23.69 -4.89
N GLY A 110 2.40 22.41 -5.20
CA GLY A 110 3.66 21.69 -5.00
C GLY A 110 4.80 22.31 -5.79
N GLU A 111 4.60 22.71 -7.05
CA GLU A 111 5.60 23.40 -7.85
C GLU A 111 6.09 24.72 -7.19
N MET A 112 5.21 25.40 -6.46
CA MET A 112 5.56 26.65 -5.77
C MET A 112 6.31 26.40 -4.46
N VAL A 113 5.94 25.38 -3.69
CA VAL A 113 6.46 25.18 -2.31
C VAL A 113 7.52 24.08 -2.21
N LEU A 114 7.74 23.28 -3.26
CA LEU A 114 8.68 22.16 -3.25
C LEU A 114 10.11 22.57 -2.83
N PRO A 115 10.71 23.67 -3.37
CA PRO A 115 12.05 24.08 -2.98
C PRO A 115 12.16 24.38 -1.49
N ASP A 116 11.15 25.09 -0.94
CA ASP A 116 11.13 25.48 0.47
C ASP A 116 10.96 24.26 1.38
N ILE A 117 10.10 23.31 0.98
CA ILE A 117 9.89 22.06 1.74
C ILE A 117 11.17 21.21 1.74
N ALA A 118 11.83 21.03 0.59
CA ALA A 118 13.06 20.26 0.51
C ALA A 118 14.19 20.90 1.34
N ALA A 119 14.32 22.23 1.29
CA ALA A 119 15.29 22.97 2.10
C ALA A 119 14.96 22.89 3.60
N LEU A 120 13.69 23.03 4.00
CA LEU A 120 13.24 22.90 5.39
C LEU A 120 13.53 21.51 5.97
N MET A 121 13.47 20.46 5.14
CA MET A 121 13.83 19.09 5.53
C MET A 121 15.34 18.90 5.68
N GLY A 122 16.16 19.87 5.27
CA GLY A 122 17.61 19.82 5.39
C GLY A 122 18.36 19.41 4.12
N ALA A 123 17.71 19.46 2.93
CA ALA A 123 18.42 19.28 1.68
C ALA A 123 19.22 20.58 1.34
N GLU A 124 20.49 20.40 0.99
CA GLU A 124 21.38 21.51 0.64
C GLU A 124 22.19 21.18 -0.63
N GLY A 125 22.68 22.21 -1.31
CA GLY A 125 23.60 22.08 -2.44
C GLY A 125 23.06 21.20 -3.57
N GLU A 126 23.86 20.28 -4.07
CA GLU A 126 23.52 19.36 -5.16
C GLU A 126 22.33 18.46 -4.81
N MET A 127 22.20 18.05 -3.56
CA MET A 127 21.07 17.24 -3.10
C MET A 127 19.75 17.99 -3.24
N LEU A 128 19.70 19.27 -2.84
CA LEU A 128 18.52 20.12 -2.97
C LEU A 128 18.13 20.29 -4.45
N GLU A 129 19.11 20.52 -5.32
CA GLU A 129 18.89 20.67 -6.75
C GLU A 129 18.27 19.38 -7.36
N ASN A 130 18.80 18.22 -7.00
CA ASN A 130 18.27 16.94 -7.45
C ASN A 130 16.87 16.66 -6.88
N CYS A 131 16.58 17.01 -5.63
CA CYS A 131 15.24 16.92 -5.04
C CYS A 131 14.23 17.76 -5.83
N ILE A 132 14.61 18.99 -6.20
CA ILE A 132 13.75 19.91 -6.97
C ILE A 132 13.52 19.36 -8.38
N ARG A 133 14.57 18.92 -9.08
CA ARG A 133 14.46 18.38 -10.45
C ARG A 133 13.55 17.15 -10.49
N TYR A 134 13.79 16.17 -9.63
CA TYR A 134 12.99 14.97 -9.53
C TYR A 134 11.55 15.27 -9.12
N GLY A 135 11.37 16.05 -8.05
CA GLY A 135 10.08 16.33 -7.46
C GLY A 135 9.15 17.12 -8.39
N ARG A 136 9.67 18.09 -9.15
CA ARG A 136 8.88 18.86 -10.14
C ARG A 136 8.30 17.95 -11.22
N ILE A 137 9.11 17.06 -11.80
CA ILE A 137 8.63 16.13 -12.84
C ILE A 137 7.58 15.20 -12.24
N SER A 138 7.81 14.67 -11.03
CA SER A 138 6.85 13.80 -10.34
C SER A 138 5.55 14.54 -9.97
N LEU A 139 5.60 15.82 -9.63
CA LEU A 139 4.41 16.61 -9.34
C LEU A 139 3.54 16.82 -10.58
N LEU A 140 4.12 16.94 -11.78
CA LEU A 140 3.36 17.07 -13.03
C LEU A 140 2.47 15.84 -13.30
N THR A 141 2.86 14.67 -12.82
CA THR A 141 2.12 13.42 -12.99
C THR A 141 1.32 13.01 -11.76
N MET A 142 1.19 13.88 -10.76
CA MET A 142 0.50 13.58 -9.50
C MET A 142 -0.97 13.20 -9.70
N ALA A 143 -1.69 13.83 -10.63
CA ALA A 143 -3.07 13.49 -10.93
C ALA A 143 -3.22 12.06 -11.51
N PRO A 144 -2.50 11.65 -12.56
CA PRO A 144 -2.48 10.27 -13.03
C PRO A 144 -2.02 9.28 -11.94
N PHE A 145 -1.03 9.63 -11.14
CA PHE A 145 -0.55 8.81 -10.02
C PHE A 145 -1.66 8.50 -9.02
N MET A 146 -2.38 9.51 -8.53
CA MET A 146 -3.52 9.33 -7.63
C MET A 146 -4.64 8.52 -8.29
N MET A 147 -4.93 8.74 -9.58
CA MET A 147 -5.94 7.97 -10.32
C MET A 147 -5.53 6.51 -10.46
N GLN A 148 -4.26 6.21 -10.72
CA GLN A 148 -3.73 4.84 -10.82
C GLN A 148 -4.00 4.06 -9.54
N TYR A 149 -3.71 4.62 -8.37
CA TYR A 149 -3.99 3.99 -7.09
C TYR A 149 -5.49 3.78 -6.86
N ALA A 150 -6.32 4.76 -7.22
CA ALA A 150 -7.77 4.60 -7.13
C ALA A 150 -8.27 3.45 -8.01
N TYR A 151 -7.81 3.35 -9.25
CA TYR A 151 -8.23 2.29 -10.18
C TYR A 151 -7.84 0.89 -9.71
N GLN A 152 -6.74 0.70 -8.96
CA GLN A 152 -6.38 -0.61 -8.42
C GLN A 152 -7.53 -1.23 -7.62
N SER A 153 -8.19 -0.46 -6.77
CA SER A 153 -9.36 -0.92 -6.00
C SER A 153 -10.63 -1.00 -6.86
N PHE A 154 -10.85 -0.04 -7.75
CA PHE A 154 -12.07 -0.02 -8.57
C PHE A 154 -12.11 -1.11 -9.65
N PHE A 155 -10.99 -1.61 -10.14
CA PHE A 155 -11.01 -2.78 -11.01
C PHE A 155 -11.55 -4.03 -10.31
N VAL A 156 -11.29 -4.19 -9.02
CA VAL A 156 -11.83 -5.30 -8.23
C VAL A 156 -13.34 -5.13 -8.07
N THR A 157 -13.80 -3.93 -7.71
CA THR A 157 -15.22 -3.57 -7.60
C THR A 157 -15.96 -3.72 -8.94
N ALA A 158 -15.29 -3.47 -10.04
CA ALA A 158 -15.82 -3.64 -11.41
C ALA A 158 -15.85 -5.11 -11.88
N GLU A 159 -15.53 -6.10 -11.03
CA GLU A 159 -15.36 -7.52 -11.36
C GLU A 159 -14.30 -7.79 -12.45
N LYS A 160 -13.26 -6.96 -12.47
CA LYS A 160 -12.16 -7.04 -13.46
C LYS A 160 -10.77 -7.01 -12.80
N PRO A 161 -10.53 -7.78 -11.71
CA PRO A 161 -9.23 -7.73 -11.04
C PRO A 161 -8.06 -8.10 -11.96
N GLN A 162 -8.28 -8.96 -12.96
CA GLN A 162 -7.26 -9.30 -13.96
C GLN A 162 -6.86 -8.10 -14.82
N LEU A 163 -7.81 -7.21 -15.17
CA LEU A 163 -7.48 -5.98 -15.89
C LEU A 163 -6.69 -5.01 -14.99
N GLY A 164 -7.04 -4.91 -13.71
CA GLY A 164 -6.26 -4.16 -12.73
C GLY A 164 -4.80 -4.64 -12.69
N PHE A 165 -4.60 -5.95 -12.62
CA PHE A 165 -3.27 -6.56 -12.70
C PHE A 165 -2.56 -6.22 -14.02
N ILE A 166 -3.22 -6.36 -15.16
CA ILE A 166 -2.61 -6.07 -16.50
C ILE A 166 -2.19 -4.60 -16.59
N PHE A 167 -3.04 -3.65 -16.16
CA PHE A 167 -2.69 -2.23 -16.22
C PHE A 167 -1.55 -1.88 -15.24
N THR A 168 -1.54 -2.46 -14.05
CA THR A 168 -0.46 -2.22 -13.07
C THR A 168 0.87 -2.81 -13.55
N VAL A 169 0.86 -4.06 -14.04
CA VAL A 169 2.05 -4.69 -14.62
C VAL A 169 2.50 -3.93 -15.87
N GLY A 170 1.58 -3.53 -16.73
CA GLY A 170 1.88 -2.73 -17.90
C GLY A 170 2.56 -1.40 -17.56
N ALA A 171 2.08 -0.70 -16.54
CA ALA A 171 2.71 0.52 -16.04
C ALA A 171 4.12 0.25 -15.49
N GLY A 172 4.28 -0.79 -14.65
CA GLY A 172 5.59 -1.13 -14.10
C GLY A 172 6.60 -1.60 -15.15
N VAL A 173 6.17 -2.40 -16.14
CA VAL A 173 7.05 -2.77 -17.28
C VAL A 173 7.41 -1.55 -18.12
N CYS A 174 6.46 -0.65 -18.35
CA CYS A 174 6.71 0.62 -19.03
C CYS A 174 7.78 1.43 -18.27
N ASN A 175 7.67 1.56 -16.95
CA ASN A 175 8.67 2.23 -16.11
C ASN A 175 10.05 1.59 -16.29
N ILE A 176 10.20 0.27 -16.08
CA ILE A 176 11.48 -0.44 -16.19
C ILE A 176 12.13 -0.24 -17.58
N VAL A 177 11.34 -0.32 -18.65
CA VAL A 177 11.83 -0.13 -20.03
C VAL A 177 12.29 1.31 -20.23
N LEU A 178 11.52 2.28 -19.73
CA LEU A 178 11.86 3.70 -19.86
C LEU A 178 13.03 4.09 -18.97
N ASP A 179 13.21 3.51 -17.79
CA ASP A 179 14.40 3.68 -16.97
C ASP A 179 15.65 3.22 -17.72
N ALA A 180 15.60 2.02 -18.29
CA ALA A 180 16.71 1.53 -19.12
C ALA A 180 17.00 2.46 -20.30
N LEU A 181 15.97 2.98 -20.98
CA LEU A 181 16.12 3.87 -22.12
C LEU A 181 16.64 5.27 -21.72
N PHE A 182 16.00 5.91 -20.75
CA PHE A 182 16.29 7.30 -20.40
C PHE A 182 17.55 7.43 -19.53
N ILE A 183 17.76 6.49 -18.60
CA ILE A 183 18.91 6.54 -17.70
C ILE A 183 20.14 5.92 -18.37
N VAL A 184 20.02 4.68 -18.92
CA VAL A 184 21.20 3.95 -19.38
C VAL A 184 21.56 4.33 -20.82
N VAL A 185 20.59 4.41 -21.75
CA VAL A 185 20.87 4.68 -23.17
C VAL A 185 21.05 6.17 -23.44
N PHE A 186 20.14 7.02 -22.93
CA PHE A 186 20.17 8.46 -23.19
C PHE A 186 21.00 9.26 -22.18
N GLY A 187 21.28 8.69 -21.00
CA GLY A 187 22.08 9.36 -19.97
C GLY A 187 21.41 10.59 -19.35
N TRP A 188 20.06 10.64 -19.31
CA TRP A 188 19.30 11.78 -18.75
C TRP A 188 19.32 11.85 -17.23
N GLY A 189 20.03 10.94 -16.55
CA GLY A 189 20.19 10.97 -15.09
C GLY A 189 18.90 10.92 -14.31
N ILE A 190 18.79 11.78 -13.28
CA ILE A 190 17.64 11.82 -12.37
C ILE A 190 16.36 12.29 -13.06
N GLU A 191 16.46 13.14 -14.05
CA GLU A 191 15.33 13.62 -14.85
C GLU A 191 14.76 12.48 -15.71
N GLY A 192 15.65 11.60 -16.22
CA GLY A 192 15.26 10.38 -16.93
C GLY A 192 14.46 9.44 -16.04
N ALA A 193 14.88 9.22 -14.80
CA ALA A 193 14.16 8.41 -13.82
C ALA A 193 12.76 9.01 -13.53
N ALA A 194 12.69 10.31 -13.25
CA ALA A 194 11.43 10.99 -12.97
C ALA A 194 10.46 10.94 -14.17
N LEU A 195 10.96 11.10 -15.39
CA LEU A 195 10.16 11.00 -16.62
C LEU A 195 9.66 9.58 -16.87
N ALA A 196 10.50 8.56 -16.64
CA ALA A 196 10.11 7.15 -16.79
C ALA A 196 8.97 6.80 -15.83
N THR A 197 9.11 7.20 -14.57
CA THR A 197 8.07 7.03 -13.55
C THR A 197 6.81 7.80 -13.95
N GLY A 198 6.92 9.08 -14.28
CA GLY A 198 5.78 9.91 -14.67
C GLY A 198 5.01 9.38 -15.89
N ILE A 199 5.69 8.92 -16.93
CA ILE A 199 5.03 8.34 -18.12
C ILE A 199 4.31 7.04 -17.74
N SER A 200 4.89 6.21 -16.89
CA SER A 200 4.26 4.99 -16.42
C SER A 200 3.01 5.27 -15.59
N GLU A 201 3.03 6.31 -14.77
CA GLU A 201 1.87 6.79 -13.99
C GLU A 201 0.77 7.33 -14.90
N VAL A 202 1.13 8.10 -15.93
CA VAL A 202 0.17 8.56 -16.96
C VAL A 202 -0.50 7.36 -17.64
N PHE A 203 0.27 6.34 -18.00
CA PHE A 203 -0.30 5.10 -18.55
C PHE A 203 -1.24 4.44 -17.54
N GLY A 204 -0.80 4.26 -16.27
CA GLY A 204 -1.57 3.62 -15.21
C GLY A 204 -2.84 4.37 -14.80
N GLY A 205 -2.87 5.70 -14.93
CA GLY A 205 -4.04 6.53 -14.62
C GLY A 205 -4.98 6.77 -15.81
N ILE A 206 -4.43 7.02 -16.99
CA ILE A 206 -5.24 7.43 -18.17
C ILE A 206 -5.77 6.22 -18.94
N ALA A 207 -5.00 5.14 -19.11
CA ALA A 207 -5.49 3.98 -19.85
C ALA A 207 -6.73 3.32 -19.19
N PRO A 208 -6.80 3.14 -17.86
CA PRO A 208 -8.06 2.74 -17.20
C PRO A 208 -9.20 3.75 -17.40
N CYS A 209 -8.90 5.06 -17.37
CA CYS A 209 -9.91 6.08 -17.63
C CYS A 209 -10.57 5.89 -19.01
N ILE A 210 -9.77 5.65 -20.04
CA ILE A 210 -10.26 5.36 -21.40
C ILE A 210 -11.09 4.08 -21.43
N TYR A 211 -10.67 3.03 -20.71
CA TYR A 211 -11.43 1.77 -20.63
C TYR A 211 -12.82 1.99 -20.02
N PHE A 212 -12.92 2.69 -18.90
CA PHE A 212 -14.20 2.92 -18.22
C PHE A 212 -15.06 3.99 -18.89
N ALA A 213 -14.49 4.91 -19.68
CA ALA A 213 -15.23 5.89 -20.47
C ALA A 213 -15.89 5.29 -21.72
N ARG A 214 -15.32 4.20 -22.25
CA ARG A 214 -15.87 3.49 -23.41
C ARG A 214 -16.90 2.44 -23.01
N LYS A 215 -17.70 1.94 -23.97
CA LYS A 215 -18.57 0.78 -23.75
C LYS A 215 -17.70 -0.41 -23.36
N ASN A 216 -17.93 -0.96 -22.20
CA ASN A 216 -17.17 -2.08 -21.65
C ASN A 216 -18.12 -3.10 -21.00
N THR A 217 -17.56 -4.26 -20.57
CA THR A 217 -18.32 -5.38 -19.99
C THR A 217 -18.21 -5.44 -18.47
N SER A 218 -17.76 -4.34 -17.81
CA SER A 218 -17.68 -4.25 -16.35
C SER A 218 -18.97 -3.72 -15.73
N LEU A 219 -19.12 -3.85 -14.42
CA LEU A 219 -20.23 -3.28 -13.67
C LEU A 219 -20.17 -1.75 -13.62
N LEU A 220 -18.96 -1.17 -13.71
CA LEU A 220 -18.73 0.26 -13.54
C LEU A 220 -18.43 0.93 -14.88
N ARG A 221 -18.92 2.18 -15.03
CA ARG A 221 -18.67 3.04 -16.19
C ARG A 221 -18.55 4.49 -15.72
N LEU A 222 -17.65 5.24 -16.35
CA LEU A 222 -17.59 6.67 -16.17
C LEU A 222 -18.77 7.35 -16.87
N GLY A 223 -19.40 8.29 -16.20
CA GLY A 223 -20.58 8.99 -16.69
C GLY A 223 -20.78 10.33 -16.00
N LYS A 224 -22.02 10.84 -16.03
CA LYS A 224 -22.38 12.09 -15.35
C LYS A 224 -22.31 11.89 -13.83
N THR A 225 -21.75 12.89 -13.12
CA THR A 225 -21.69 12.93 -11.67
C THR A 225 -21.96 14.35 -11.18
N TYR A 226 -22.12 14.48 -9.87
CA TYR A 226 -22.22 15.76 -9.17
C TYR A 226 -21.48 15.65 -7.83
N VAL A 227 -21.18 16.78 -7.23
CA VAL A 227 -20.52 16.84 -5.93
C VAL A 227 -21.51 16.40 -4.84
N ASP A 228 -21.22 15.26 -4.23
CA ASP A 228 -21.97 14.69 -3.11
C ASP A 228 -21.10 14.72 -1.85
N GLY A 229 -21.22 15.80 -1.07
CA GLY A 229 -20.42 16.05 0.12
C GLY A 229 -20.47 14.90 1.15
N PRO A 230 -21.67 14.39 1.54
CA PRO A 230 -21.80 13.25 2.44
C PRO A 230 -21.08 12.00 1.95
N SER A 231 -21.19 11.67 0.66
CA SER A 231 -20.49 10.51 0.08
C SER A 231 -18.98 10.71 0.01
N ILE A 232 -18.51 11.94 -0.28
CA ILE A 232 -17.08 12.29 -0.25
C ILE A 232 -16.53 12.10 1.16
N LEU A 233 -17.19 12.66 2.17
CA LEU A 233 -16.77 12.53 3.57
C LEU A 233 -16.76 11.05 4.00
N LYS A 234 -17.75 10.28 3.57
CA LYS A 234 -17.84 8.86 3.88
C LYS A 234 -16.70 8.05 3.24
N ALA A 235 -16.42 8.30 1.97
CA ALA A 235 -15.30 7.66 1.28
C ALA A 235 -13.95 8.06 1.91
N ALA A 236 -13.75 9.34 2.20
CA ALA A 236 -12.54 9.83 2.85
C ALA A 236 -12.34 9.19 4.24
N THR A 237 -13.37 9.13 5.08
CA THR A 237 -13.29 8.47 6.40
C THR A 237 -13.04 6.98 6.28
N ASN A 238 -13.63 6.29 5.30
CA ASN A 238 -13.39 4.87 5.06
C ASN A 238 -11.95 4.58 4.61
N GLY A 239 -11.35 5.46 3.79
CA GLY A 239 -9.99 5.30 3.31
C GLY A 239 -8.93 5.92 4.23
N MET A 240 -9.31 6.55 5.33
CA MET A 240 -8.37 7.22 6.25
C MET A 240 -7.33 6.26 6.83
N SER A 241 -7.66 4.98 6.97
CA SER A 241 -6.72 3.95 7.42
C SER A 241 -5.48 3.85 6.53
N GLU A 242 -5.65 3.99 5.21
CA GLU A 242 -4.54 3.93 4.25
C GLU A 242 -3.64 5.17 4.36
N PHE A 243 -4.25 6.35 4.52
CA PHE A 243 -3.51 7.59 4.71
C PHE A 243 -2.69 7.56 6.00
N VAL A 244 -3.31 7.16 7.10
CA VAL A 244 -2.63 6.99 8.40
C VAL A 244 -1.49 5.98 8.28
N SER A 245 -1.71 4.84 7.63
CA SER A 245 -0.67 3.82 7.45
C SER A 245 0.52 4.36 6.65
N THR A 246 0.28 5.11 5.59
CA THR A 246 1.35 5.68 4.74
C THR A 246 2.22 6.67 5.53
N ILE A 247 1.61 7.59 6.29
CA ILE A 247 2.36 8.53 7.14
C ILE A 247 3.13 7.78 8.21
N SER A 248 2.48 6.82 8.86
CA SER A 248 3.06 6.06 9.96
C SER A 248 4.29 5.27 9.52
N MET A 249 4.24 4.62 8.36
CA MET A 249 5.39 3.87 7.82
C MET A 249 6.63 4.75 7.69
N SER A 250 6.47 6.01 7.22
CA SER A 250 7.59 6.95 7.09
C SER A 250 8.16 7.35 8.45
N VAL A 251 7.29 7.69 9.41
CA VAL A 251 7.70 8.11 10.77
C VAL A 251 8.36 6.97 11.53
N VAL A 252 7.75 5.79 11.50
CA VAL A 252 8.24 4.60 12.21
C VAL A 252 9.54 4.09 11.60
N GLY A 253 9.65 4.06 10.26
CA GLY A 253 10.89 3.69 9.58
C GLY A 253 12.08 4.60 9.94
N MET A 254 11.84 5.91 10.04
CA MET A 254 12.85 6.87 10.51
C MET A 254 13.26 6.56 11.96
N LEU A 255 12.30 6.26 12.82
CA LEU A 255 12.58 5.95 14.23
C LEU A 255 13.36 4.64 14.39
N TYR A 256 13.04 3.60 13.62
CA TYR A 256 13.85 2.37 13.59
C TYR A 256 15.31 2.68 13.24
N ASN A 257 15.53 3.49 12.18
CA ASN A 257 16.89 3.84 11.78
C ASN A 257 17.64 4.62 12.87
N ILE A 258 16.99 5.55 13.56
CA ILE A 258 17.59 6.30 14.67
C ILE A 258 17.97 5.37 15.83
N GLN A 259 17.07 4.47 16.21
CA GLN A 259 17.33 3.52 17.31
C GLN A 259 18.41 2.52 16.92
N LEU A 260 18.38 1.97 15.70
CA LEU A 260 19.39 1.03 15.22
C LEU A 260 20.77 1.68 15.13
N LEU A 261 20.85 2.91 14.65
CA LEU A 261 22.10 3.66 14.62
C LEU A 261 22.69 3.83 16.02
N LYS A 262 21.83 4.08 17.02
CA LYS A 262 22.24 4.24 18.43
C LYS A 262 22.74 2.95 19.08
N TYR A 263 22.09 1.80 18.80
CA TYR A 263 22.36 0.53 19.48
C TYR A 263 23.30 -0.41 18.73
N ALA A 264 23.38 -0.31 17.42
CA ALA A 264 24.15 -1.20 16.56
C ALA A 264 24.94 -0.47 15.44
N GLY A 265 24.94 0.87 15.42
CA GLY A 265 25.64 1.63 14.41
C GLY A 265 25.08 1.44 13.00
N GLU A 266 25.92 1.65 12.00
CA GLU A 266 25.56 1.52 10.58
C GLU A 266 25.16 0.08 10.21
N ASP A 267 25.75 -0.91 10.85
CA ASP A 267 25.42 -2.33 10.63
C ASP A 267 23.98 -2.66 11.00
N GLY A 268 23.45 -2.06 12.09
CA GLY A 268 22.04 -2.23 12.48
C GLY A 268 21.10 -1.68 11.42
N VAL A 269 21.40 -0.51 10.86
CA VAL A 269 20.61 0.12 9.81
C VAL A 269 20.67 -0.72 8.52
N ALA A 270 21.85 -1.23 8.17
CA ALA A 270 22.03 -2.10 7.00
C ALA A 270 21.25 -3.41 7.14
N ALA A 271 21.31 -4.06 8.31
CA ALA A 271 20.55 -5.27 8.61
C ALA A 271 19.04 -5.05 8.47
N TYR A 272 18.53 -3.93 9.00
CA TYR A 272 17.12 -3.56 8.89
C TYR A 272 16.71 -3.31 7.45
N GLY A 273 17.54 -2.66 6.65
CA GLY A 273 17.29 -2.47 5.22
C GLY A 273 17.06 -3.78 4.48
N VAL A 274 17.90 -4.80 4.72
CA VAL A 274 17.73 -6.14 4.14
C VAL A 274 16.40 -6.78 4.57
N ILE A 275 16.07 -6.70 5.87
CA ILE A 275 14.80 -7.23 6.39
C ILE A 275 13.61 -6.54 5.72
N MET A 276 13.66 -5.21 5.52
CA MET A 276 12.57 -4.45 4.92
C MET A 276 12.30 -4.83 3.47
N TYR A 277 13.31 -5.18 2.66
CA TYR A 277 13.08 -5.65 1.29
C TYR A 277 12.19 -6.91 1.26
N VAL A 278 12.42 -7.85 2.15
CA VAL A 278 11.58 -9.06 2.23
C VAL A 278 10.23 -8.75 2.84
N ASN A 279 10.20 -7.90 3.87
CA ASN A 279 8.98 -7.48 4.54
C ASN A 279 7.98 -6.85 3.56
N PHE A 280 8.41 -5.94 2.68
CA PHE A 280 7.54 -5.33 1.68
C PHE A 280 6.88 -6.35 0.75
N MET A 281 7.63 -7.37 0.30
CA MET A 281 7.08 -8.44 -0.53
C MET A 281 6.04 -9.28 0.21
N PHE A 282 6.29 -9.60 1.49
CA PHE A 282 5.40 -10.44 2.28
C PHE A 282 4.13 -9.71 2.70
N ILE A 283 4.24 -8.46 3.12
CA ILE A 283 3.08 -7.61 3.43
C ILE A 283 2.22 -7.38 2.19
N ALA A 284 2.83 -7.27 0.99
CA ALA A 284 2.10 -7.11 -0.27
C ALA A 284 1.09 -8.25 -0.52
N ILE A 285 1.38 -9.49 -0.04
CA ILE A 285 0.45 -10.63 -0.14
C ILE A 285 -0.81 -10.36 0.70
N PHE A 286 -0.66 -9.91 1.94
CA PHE A 286 -1.78 -9.61 2.82
C PHE A 286 -2.59 -8.40 2.34
N ILE A 287 -1.92 -7.33 1.89
CA ILE A 287 -2.58 -6.15 1.31
C ILE A 287 -3.33 -6.54 0.04
N GLY A 288 -2.71 -7.31 -0.85
CA GLY A 288 -3.33 -7.77 -2.09
C GLY A 288 -4.57 -8.63 -1.84
N TYR A 289 -4.53 -9.50 -0.82
CA TYR A 289 -5.69 -10.27 -0.39
C TYR A 289 -6.80 -9.36 0.15
N ALA A 290 -6.44 -8.40 1.01
CA ALA A 290 -7.38 -7.46 1.60
C ALA A 290 -8.07 -6.59 0.52
N VAL A 291 -7.30 -6.00 -0.40
CA VAL A 291 -7.81 -5.22 -1.54
C VAL A 291 -8.70 -6.08 -2.46
N GLY A 292 -8.29 -7.34 -2.71
CA GLY A 292 -9.03 -8.27 -3.57
C GLY A 292 -10.37 -8.72 -2.97
N THR A 293 -10.49 -8.76 -1.63
CA THR A 293 -11.70 -9.26 -0.96
C THR A 293 -12.62 -8.15 -0.44
N ALA A 294 -12.11 -6.94 -0.21
CA ALA A 294 -12.89 -5.84 0.33
C ALA A 294 -14.17 -5.51 -0.47
N PRO A 295 -14.17 -5.44 -1.82
CA PRO A 295 -15.39 -5.18 -2.58
C PRO A 295 -16.42 -6.31 -2.48
N VAL A 296 -15.99 -7.57 -2.33
CA VAL A 296 -16.89 -8.72 -2.14
C VAL A 296 -17.61 -8.58 -0.79
N ILE A 297 -16.87 -8.27 0.26
CA ILE A 297 -17.41 -8.06 1.61
C ILE A 297 -18.38 -6.86 1.60
N ALA A 298 -17.98 -5.74 0.99
CA ALA A 298 -18.80 -4.53 0.91
C ALA A 298 -20.08 -4.75 0.12
N TYR A 299 -20.04 -5.52 -0.97
CA TYR A 299 -21.22 -5.89 -1.76
C TYR A 299 -22.23 -6.69 -0.92
N HIS A 300 -21.77 -7.78 -0.27
CA HIS A 300 -22.65 -8.61 0.55
C HIS A 300 -23.17 -7.86 1.79
N PHE A 301 -22.40 -6.91 2.32
CA PHE A 301 -22.89 -6.02 3.36
C PHE A 301 -24.01 -5.10 2.85
N GLY A 302 -23.87 -4.51 1.65
CA GLY A 302 -24.91 -3.71 1.02
C GLY A 302 -26.17 -4.50 0.66
N ALA A 303 -25.99 -5.75 0.24
CA ALA A 303 -27.07 -6.69 -0.07
C ALA A 303 -27.72 -7.33 1.17
N GLU A 304 -27.30 -6.94 2.39
CA GLU A 304 -27.76 -7.51 3.67
C GLU A 304 -27.62 -9.05 3.75
N ASN A 305 -26.69 -9.61 2.98
CA ASN A 305 -26.44 -11.06 2.97
C ASN A 305 -25.51 -11.47 4.12
N HIS A 306 -26.06 -11.53 5.32
CA HIS A 306 -25.31 -11.83 6.54
C HIS A 306 -24.71 -13.26 6.54
N ILE A 307 -25.34 -14.21 5.87
CA ILE A 307 -24.84 -15.59 5.76
C ILE A 307 -23.52 -15.61 5.00
N GLU A 308 -23.48 -14.93 3.86
CA GLU A 308 -22.25 -14.85 3.06
C GLU A 308 -21.18 -14.00 3.77
N LEU A 309 -21.59 -12.92 4.42
CA LEU A 309 -20.67 -12.06 5.18
C LEU A 309 -19.94 -12.83 6.30
N LYS A 310 -20.68 -13.67 7.07
CA LYS A 310 -20.13 -14.57 8.07
C LYS A 310 -19.18 -15.59 7.45
N SER A 311 -19.60 -16.18 6.33
CA SER A 311 -18.80 -17.14 5.55
C SER A 311 -17.48 -16.54 5.07
N LEU A 312 -17.52 -15.31 4.52
CA LEU A 312 -16.36 -14.56 4.04
C LEU A 312 -15.37 -14.26 5.16
N LEU A 313 -15.84 -13.78 6.31
CA LEU A 313 -14.99 -13.51 7.47
C LEU A 313 -14.26 -14.78 7.91
N ARG A 314 -15.00 -15.89 8.10
CA ARG A 314 -14.42 -17.17 8.52
C ARG A 314 -13.40 -17.70 7.51
N LYS A 315 -13.74 -17.70 6.22
CA LYS A 315 -12.86 -18.18 5.15
C LYS A 315 -11.61 -17.33 5.02
N SER A 316 -11.75 -16.01 5.09
CA SER A 316 -10.61 -15.09 5.04
C SER A 316 -9.68 -15.26 6.23
N THR A 317 -10.22 -15.45 7.45
CA THR A 317 -9.41 -15.74 8.63
C THR A 317 -8.56 -17.01 8.44
N VAL A 318 -9.14 -18.06 7.88
CA VAL A 318 -8.41 -19.32 7.59
C VAL A 318 -7.35 -19.12 6.51
N ILE A 319 -7.67 -18.43 5.41
CA ILE A 319 -6.72 -18.17 4.32
C ILE A 319 -5.54 -17.32 4.81
N ILE A 320 -5.82 -16.27 5.59
CA ILE A 320 -4.78 -15.41 6.16
C ILE A 320 -3.91 -16.21 7.14
N GLY A 321 -4.50 -17.08 7.96
CA GLY A 321 -3.74 -17.98 8.83
C GLY A 321 -2.82 -18.92 8.06
N MET A 322 -3.27 -19.46 6.93
CA MET A 322 -2.43 -20.28 6.06
C MET A 322 -1.28 -19.46 5.45
N PHE A 323 -1.56 -18.25 4.95
CA PHE A 323 -0.52 -17.36 4.45
C PHE A 323 0.46 -16.96 5.56
N ALA A 324 -0.02 -16.63 6.75
CA ALA A 324 0.81 -16.26 7.89
C ALA A 324 1.82 -17.37 8.26
N ILE A 325 1.36 -18.61 8.37
CA ILE A 325 2.21 -19.78 8.66
C ILE A 325 3.19 -20.03 7.52
N ALA A 326 2.71 -19.98 6.28
CA ALA A 326 3.56 -20.21 5.10
C ALA A 326 4.66 -19.13 5.00
N LEU A 327 4.31 -17.86 5.14
CA LEU A 327 5.28 -16.76 5.07
C LEU A 327 6.27 -16.76 6.24
N PHE A 328 5.82 -17.09 7.44
CA PHE A 328 6.70 -17.30 8.58
C PHE A 328 7.72 -18.42 8.30
N ALA A 329 7.26 -19.58 7.83
CA ALA A 329 8.14 -20.70 7.50
C ALA A 329 9.12 -20.35 6.38
N VAL A 330 8.66 -19.66 5.33
CA VAL A 330 9.52 -19.18 4.25
C VAL A 330 10.54 -18.17 4.76
N ALA A 331 10.15 -17.23 5.64
CA ALA A 331 11.06 -16.26 6.25
C ALA A 331 12.18 -16.93 7.05
N GLU A 332 11.82 -17.92 7.88
CA GLU A 332 12.80 -18.70 8.65
C GLU A 332 13.80 -19.44 7.77
N LEU A 333 13.33 -20.04 6.67
CA LEU A 333 14.16 -20.74 5.70
C LEU A 333 15.05 -19.78 4.90
N LEU A 334 14.55 -18.61 4.57
CA LEU A 334 15.26 -17.64 3.73
C LEU A 334 16.17 -16.70 4.54
N ALA A 335 16.09 -16.64 5.86
CA ALA A 335 16.87 -15.72 6.69
C ALA A 335 18.38 -15.82 6.43
N GLY A 336 18.94 -17.03 6.37
CA GLY A 336 20.34 -17.27 6.01
C GLY A 336 20.66 -16.88 4.56
N PRO A 337 20.02 -17.52 3.56
CA PRO A 337 20.25 -17.21 2.14
C PRO A 337 20.11 -15.72 1.78
N VAL A 338 19.11 -15.04 2.31
CA VAL A 338 18.93 -13.59 2.07
C VAL A 338 20.09 -12.78 2.67
N ALA A 339 20.49 -13.08 3.91
CA ALA A 339 21.65 -12.43 4.53
C ALA A 339 22.94 -12.71 3.75
N ASP A 340 23.11 -13.93 3.22
CA ASP A 340 24.29 -14.27 2.39
C ASP A 340 24.35 -13.45 1.09
N ILE A 341 23.20 -13.22 0.46
CA ILE A 341 23.14 -12.44 -0.80
C ILE A 341 23.48 -10.95 -0.57
N PHE A 342 22.92 -10.35 0.48
CA PHE A 342 23.03 -8.90 0.69
C PHE A 342 24.22 -8.47 1.54
N VAL A 343 24.58 -9.26 2.56
CA VAL A 343 25.58 -8.89 3.57
C VAL A 343 26.59 -10.01 3.89
N GLY A 344 26.70 -11.00 3.03
CA GLY A 344 27.62 -12.15 3.21
C GLY A 344 29.11 -11.80 3.25
N TYR A 345 29.46 -10.58 2.87
CA TYR A 345 30.83 -10.07 2.94
C TYR A 345 31.30 -9.71 4.36
N ALA A 346 30.41 -9.57 5.33
CA ALA A 346 30.73 -9.21 6.73
C ALA A 346 30.03 -10.18 7.70
N ALA A 347 30.82 -11.02 8.39
CA ALA A 347 30.28 -12.11 9.21
C ALA A 347 29.39 -11.62 10.36
N ASP A 348 29.77 -10.55 11.04
CA ASP A 348 29.02 -9.99 12.17
C ASP A 348 27.71 -9.36 11.72
N LEU A 349 27.73 -8.59 10.62
CA LEU A 349 26.54 -8.00 10.01
C LEU A 349 25.57 -9.09 9.50
N ARG A 350 26.11 -10.16 8.89
CA ARG A 350 25.33 -11.33 8.48
C ARG A 350 24.64 -11.98 9.67
N ALA A 351 25.38 -12.23 10.76
CA ALA A 351 24.81 -12.84 11.97
C ALA A 351 23.69 -11.99 12.56
N MET A 352 23.91 -10.67 12.67
CA MET A 352 22.90 -9.68 13.13
C MET A 352 21.66 -9.68 12.22
N THR A 353 21.85 -9.72 10.91
CA THR A 353 20.76 -9.73 9.93
C THR A 353 19.91 -11.00 10.06
N VAL A 354 20.54 -12.17 10.18
CA VAL A 354 19.84 -13.45 10.36
C VAL A 354 19.06 -13.47 11.66
N GLU A 355 19.66 -13.04 12.78
CA GLU A 355 19.00 -12.97 14.09
C GLU A 355 17.82 -11.99 14.05
N GLY A 356 18.05 -10.77 13.58
CA GLY A 356 17.01 -9.75 13.44
C GLY A 356 15.85 -10.20 12.57
N PHE A 357 16.15 -10.84 11.43
CA PHE A 357 15.12 -11.33 10.52
C PHE A 357 14.28 -12.46 11.11
N ARG A 358 14.89 -13.41 11.82
CA ARG A 358 14.16 -14.49 12.51
C ARG A 358 13.23 -13.94 13.58
N ILE A 359 13.69 -13.00 14.39
CA ILE A 359 12.83 -12.35 15.39
C ILE A 359 11.70 -11.61 14.68
N TYR A 360 12.02 -10.79 13.67
CA TYR A 360 11.05 -10.01 12.91
C TYR A 360 9.98 -10.89 12.26
N SER A 361 10.37 -12.08 11.72
CA SER A 361 9.50 -13.00 11.00
C SER A 361 8.28 -13.45 11.79
N VAL A 362 8.38 -13.49 13.12
CA VAL A 362 7.26 -13.83 14.01
C VAL A 362 6.08 -12.88 13.82
N SER A 363 6.34 -11.63 13.44
CA SER A 363 5.29 -10.64 13.17
C SER A 363 4.37 -11.05 12.01
N PHE A 364 4.86 -11.84 11.03
CA PHE A 364 4.06 -12.31 9.90
C PHE A 364 2.92 -13.24 10.33
N LEU A 365 3.02 -13.88 11.49
CA LEU A 365 1.92 -14.70 12.05
C LEU A 365 0.71 -13.85 12.45
N MET A 366 0.88 -12.54 12.65
CA MET A 366 -0.15 -11.66 13.20
C MET A 366 -0.55 -10.52 12.25
N CYS A 367 0.42 -9.94 11.52
CA CYS A 367 0.19 -8.73 10.73
C CYS A 367 -0.93 -8.88 9.68
N GLY A 368 -1.05 -10.06 9.07
CA GLY A 368 -2.10 -10.33 8.08
C GLY A 368 -3.52 -10.18 8.64
N PHE A 369 -3.74 -10.62 9.87
CA PHE A 369 -5.03 -10.47 10.56
C PHE A 369 -5.35 -9.00 10.87
N CYS A 370 -4.33 -8.22 11.24
CA CYS A 370 -4.47 -6.80 11.52
C CYS A 370 -4.82 -6.01 10.26
N ILE A 371 -4.09 -6.27 9.16
CA ILE A 371 -4.33 -5.65 7.85
C ILE A 371 -5.74 -5.98 7.35
N PHE A 372 -6.11 -7.27 7.36
CA PHE A 372 -7.43 -7.70 6.94
C PHE A 372 -8.53 -7.15 7.85
N GLY A 373 -8.33 -7.13 9.16
CA GLY A 373 -9.31 -6.59 10.10
C GLY A 373 -9.61 -5.11 9.86
N SER A 374 -8.60 -4.29 9.61
CA SER A 374 -8.76 -2.89 9.19
C SER A 374 -9.55 -2.80 7.87
N SER A 375 -9.14 -3.54 6.85
CA SER A 375 -9.81 -3.59 5.55
C SER A 375 -11.24 -4.12 5.62
N PHE A 376 -11.51 -5.09 6.49
CA PHE A 376 -12.85 -5.61 6.74
C PHE A 376 -13.80 -4.51 7.26
N PHE A 377 -13.36 -3.70 8.21
CA PHE A 377 -14.16 -2.56 8.69
C PHE A 377 -14.30 -1.45 7.65
N THR A 378 -13.30 -1.22 6.81
CA THR A 378 -13.43 -0.35 5.62
C THR A 378 -14.53 -0.85 4.69
N ALA A 379 -14.55 -2.15 4.40
CA ALA A 379 -15.56 -2.80 3.55
C ALA A 379 -16.97 -2.71 4.17
N LEU A 380 -17.09 -2.79 5.49
CA LEU A 380 -18.34 -2.54 6.23
C LEU A 380 -18.71 -1.04 6.30
N ASN A 381 -17.98 -0.18 5.59
CA ASN A 381 -18.14 1.27 5.63
C ASN A 381 -18.05 1.86 7.05
N ASN A 382 -17.20 1.27 7.90
CA ASN A 382 -16.88 1.79 9.22
C ASN A 382 -15.41 2.27 9.26
N GLY A 383 -15.16 3.36 8.56
CA GLY A 383 -13.84 3.96 8.44
C GLY A 383 -13.22 4.38 9.78
N LEU A 384 -14.05 4.75 10.77
CA LEU A 384 -13.53 5.13 12.08
C LEU A 384 -12.82 3.97 12.77
N ILE A 385 -13.42 2.78 12.79
CA ILE A 385 -12.79 1.60 13.39
C ILE A 385 -11.56 1.19 12.58
N SER A 386 -11.67 1.18 11.25
CA SER A 386 -10.54 0.87 10.38
C SER A 386 -9.35 1.81 10.62
N ALA A 387 -9.59 3.12 10.64
CA ALA A 387 -8.56 4.12 10.94
C ALA A 387 -7.99 3.97 12.36
N THR A 388 -8.85 3.66 13.36
CA THR A 388 -8.39 3.41 14.73
C THR A 388 -7.46 2.20 14.80
N ILE A 389 -7.78 1.08 14.13
CA ILE A 389 -6.91 -0.10 14.09
C ILE A 389 -5.57 0.26 13.46
N SER A 390 -5.56 0.95 12.32
CA SER A 390 -4.33 1.34 11.64
C SER A 390 -3.49 2.34 12.46
N PHE A 391 -4.12 3.34 13.07
CA PHE A 391 -3.45 4.33 13.90
C PHE A 391 -2.82 3.70 15.15
N MET A 392 -3.58 2.88 15.86
CA MET A 392 -3.09 2.22 17.07
C MET A 392 -1.96 1.24 16.76
N ARG A 393 -2.11 0.47 15.66
CA ARG A 393 -1.11 -0.50 15.22
C ARG A 393 0.24 0.17 14.94
N THR A 394 0.25 1.18 14.09
CA THR A 394 1.50 1.75 13.56
C THR A 394 2.03 2.90 14.41
N LEU A 395 1.20 3.87 14.79
CA LEU A 395 1.70 5.03 15.54
C LEU A 395 1.78 4.79 17.05
N ILE A 396 0.85 4.07 17.65
CA ILE A 396 0.86 3.91 19.12
C ILE A 396 1.67 2.70 19.53
N PHE A 397 1.31 1.52 19.04
CA PHE A 397 1.94 0.28 19.49
C PHE A 397 3.35 0.13 18.95
N GLU A 398 3.57 0.36 17.65
CA GLU A 398 4.88 0.17 17.03
C GLU A 398 5.86 1.26 17.45
N LEU A 399 5.47 2.53 17.38
CA LEU A 399 6.30 3.66 17.82
C LEU A 399 6.62 3.53 19.33
N GLY A 400 5.62 3.22 20.15
CA GLY A 400 5.82 3.00 21.60
C GLY A 400 6.76 1.84 21.87
N ALA A 401 6.61 0.71 21.17
CA ALA A 401 7.48 -0.44 21.35
C ALA A 401 8.93 -0.14 20.93
N VAL A 402 9.15 0.53 19.78
CA VAL A 402 10.50 0.89 19.31
C VAL A 402 11.19 1.86 20.25
N LEU A 403 10.45 2.70 20.98
CA LEU A 403 11.04 3.62 21.96
C LEU A 403 11.32 2.96 23.30
N LEU A 404 10.43 2.08 23.76
CA LEU A 404 10.48 1.56 25.13
C LEU A 404 11.26 0.23 25.26
N LEU A 405 11.08 -0.71 24.34
CA LEU A 405 11.72 -2.02 24.44
C LEU A 405 13.25 -1.98 24.37
N PRO A 406 13.89 -1.12 23.56
CA PRO A 406 15.34 -1.03 23.55
C PRO A 406 15.96 -0.57 24.88
N LEU A 407 15.22 0.15 25.71
CA LEU A 407 15.67 0.58 27.03
C LEU A 407 15.87 -0.62 28.01
N ILE A 408 15.18 -1.74 27.74
CA ILE A 408 15.21 -2.94 28.60
C ILE A 408 16.03 -4.05 27.94
N LEU A 409 15.85 -4.26 26.63
CA LEU A 409 16.38 -5.40 25.88
C LEU A 409 17.50 -5.02 24.88
N GLY A 410 17.89 -3.74 24.82
CA GLY A 410 18.89 -3.27 23.85
C GLY A 410 18.48 -3.53 22.40
N LEU A 411 19.41 -3.99 21.58
CA LEU A 411 19.18 -4.28 20.15
C LEU A 411 18.04 -5.30 19.91
N THR A 412 17.99 -6.37 20.72
CA THR A 412 16.91 -7.36 20.63
C THR A 412 15.54 -6.73 20.86
N GLY A 413 15.46 -5.71 21.71
CA GLY A 413 14.23 -4.92 21.92
C GLY A 413 13.75 -4.22 20.66
N ILE A 414 14.65 -3.75 19.79
CA ILE A 414 14.29 -3.13 18.51
C ILE A 414 13.66 -4.19 17.59
N TRP A 415 14.28 -5.37 17.47
CA TRP A 415 13.72 -6.46 16.66
C TRP A 415 12.39 -6.99 17.20
N CYS A 416 12.20 -7.04 18.52
CA CYS A 416 10.95 -7.48 19.14
C CYS A 416 9.84 -6.44 19.07
N SER A 417 10.13 -5.18 18.77
CA SER A 417 9.14 -4.09 18.78
C SER A 417 7.96 -4.35 17.87
N ILE A 418 8.21 -4.86 16.64
CA ILE A 418 7.15 -5.19 15.69
C ILE A 418 6.24 -6.33 16.20
N ILE A 419 6.82 -7.32 16.91
CA ILE A 419 6.05 -8.45 17.46
C ILE A 419 5.05 -7.95 18.51
N VAL A 420 5.50 -7.08 19.41
CA VAL A 420 4.66 -6.50 20.48
C VAL A 420 3.59 -5.60 19.87
N ALA A 421 3.94 -4.82 18.85
CA ALA A 421 2.99 -3.95 18.13
C ALA A 421 1.89 -4.77 17.43
N GLU A 422 2.28 -5.81 16.68
CA GLU A 422 1.33 -6.67 15.96
C GLU A 422 0.47 -7.50 16.91
N ALA A 423 1.03 -8.02 18.01
CA ALA A 423 0.27 -8.74 19.03
C ALA A 423 -0.78 -7.83 19.70
N SER A 424 -0.39 -6.62 20.07
CA SER A 424 -1.31 -5.63 20.65
C SER A 424 -2.41 -5.23 19.67
N SER A 425 -2.05 -5.04 18.41
CA SER A 425 -3.00 -4.73 17.33
C SER A 425 -3.94 -5.89 17.02
N LEU A 426 -3.47 -7.13 17.08
CA LEU A 426 -4.29 -8.33 16.90
C LEU A 426 -5.35 -8.42 18.00
N VAL A 427 -4.98 -8.18 19.26
CA VAL A 427 -5.94 -8.13 20.37
C VAL A 427 -6.97 -7.03 20.13
N LEU A 428 -6.55 -5.82 19.79
CA LEU A 428 -7.45 -4.70 19.49
C LEU A 428 -8.42 -5.04 18.35
N THR A 429 -7.90 -5.61 17.27
CA THR A 429 -8.68 -6.03 16.09
C THR A 429 -9.73 -7.09 16.48
N ALA A 430 -9.33 -8.10 17.26
CA ALA A 430 -10.25 -9.12 17.76
C ALA A 430 -11.34 -8.52 18.66
N VAL A 431 -10.98 -7.59 19.54
CA VAL A 431 -11.95 -6.86 20.38
C VAL A 431 -12.98 -6.13 19.53
N PHE A 432 -12.57 -5.39 18.48
CA PHE A 432 -13.51 -4.71 17.61
C PHE A 432 -14.40 -5.68 16.83
N ILE A 433 -13.83 -6.78 16.31
CA ILE A 433 -14.61 -7.82 15.61
C ILE A 433 -15.66 -8.40 16.56
N ILE A 434 -15.31 -8.74 17.79
CA ILE A 434 -16.28 -9.30 18.77
C ILE A 434 -17.31 -8.25 19.19
N ALA A 435 -16.88 -7.02 19.50
CA ALA A 435 -17.76 -5.95 19.99
C ALA A 435 -18.80 -5.48 18.95
N LYS A 436 -18.49 -5.58 17.66
CA LYS A 436 -19.38 -5.12 16.58
C LYS A 436 -20.19 -6.23 15.89
N LYS A 437 -20.06 -7.48 16.34
CA LYS A 437 -20.75 -8.64 15.73
C LYS A 437 -22.28 -8.45 15.65
N ASN A 438 -22.90 -7.93 16.72
CA ASN A 438 -24.35 -7.74 16.77
C ASN A 438 -24.83 -6.58 15.89
N LYS A 439 -23.96 -5.60 15.58
CA LYS A 439 -24.29 -4.47 14.72
C LYS A 439 -24.32 -4.86 13.25
N TYR A 440 -23.41 -5.75 12.84
CA TYR A 440 -23.19 -6.09 11.43
C TYR A 440 -23.56 -7.53 11.10
N HIS A 441 -23.94 -8.35 12.07
CA HIS A 441 -24.42 -9.74 11.92
C HIS A 441 -23.49 -10.67 11.14
N TYR A 442 -22.16 -10.54 11.34
CA TYR A 442 -21.13 -11.35 10.64
C TYR A 442 -20.53 -12.48 11.48
N LEU A 443 -20.99 -12.71 12.72
CA LEU A 443 -20.59 -13.82 13.61
C LEU A 443 -21.81 -14.60 14.11
#